data_91db8879cc9ecc7e8c3e9a684443a1ed
#
_entry.id   91db8879cc9ecc7e8c3e9a684443a1ed
#
_cell.length_a   1.000
_cell.length_b   1.000
_cell.length_c   1.000
_cell.angle_alpha   90.00
_cell.angle_beta   90.00
_cell.angle_gamma   90.00
#
_symmetry.space_group_name_H-M   'P 1'
#
loop_
_entity.id
_entity.type
_entity.pdbx_description
1 polymer ?
#
loop_
_entity_poly.entity_id
_entity_poly.type
_entity_poly.pdbx_seq_one_letter_code
_entity_poly.pdbx_strand_id
1 'polypeptide(L)'
;MSLEFYIPGGNICPFIFGSFNTFRFLFLISLIFINFAPYNFNLKMDLFERLKASDKGHLGRYSEEADGYYMFPKLEGELGPRMTFNGKEVINWSINNYLGLANHPEVRAVDAQAAKDWGLAYPMGARMMSGNTTLHEQLESELAEFVHKESSILLNYGYQGVVSAIDCLVSRHDVIVYDSESHACIVDGVRLHLGKRFAFDHNNMESLRTNLQRAKNIIDETGGSILVISEGVFGMRGDQGKLKEIVAMKKEFPFRLFVDDAHGFGALGKNGEGAGVEQGIQDEIDIYFSTFAKSMASIGAFIASDKFVVDYIRFNIRSQIFAKSMPMPLVVGNLKRLDMIRRSPEFKNKLWDNVNYLQNGLKSRGFDIGSTNSCVTPVYLKGSIEEAMVLVHDLRENYGIFCSMVVYPVIPKGMIILRLIPTAVHSSEDIDLTLEAFSMIKDRLYSGEYAKIAAERYVAKT
;
A
#
# COMPACT_ATOMS: atom_id res chain seq x y z
N MET A 1 -26.58 39.72 -7.01
CA MET A 1 -27.48 38.75 -6.38
C MET A 1 -27.01 38.57 -4.97
N SER A 2 -27.72 39.17 -3.99
CA SER A 2 -27.39 39.14 -2.57
C SER A 2 -28.01 37.89 -1.94
N LEU A 3 -27.18 37.01 -1.37
CA LEU A 3 -27.62 35.91 -0.53
C LEU A 3 -27.46 36.33 0.94
N GLU A 4 -28.58 36.42 1.66
CA GLU A 4 -28.58 36.64 3.10
C GLU A 4 -28.52 35.31 3.83
N PHE A 5 -27.52 35.18 4.71
CA PHE A 5 -27.42 34.06 5.64
C PHE A 5 -27.82 34.51 7.05
N TYR A 6 -28.78 33.87 7.64
CA TYR A 6 -29.24 34.11 9.01
C TYR A 6 -28.40 33.25 9.98
N ILE A 7 -27.76 33.93 10.93
CA ILE A 7 -27.07 33.26 12.06
C ILE A 7 -27.94 33.51 13.31
N PRO A 8 -28.19 32.49 14.16
CA PRO A 8 -28.91 32.72 15.41
C PRO A 8 -28.08 33.61 16.33
N GLY A 9 -28.52 34.84 16.54
CA GLY A 9 -27.85 35.83 17.38
C GLY A 9 -27.95 37.27 16.90
N GLY A 10 -28.60 37.54 15.79
CA GLY A 10 -29.16 38.87 15.46
C GLY A 10 -28.21 39.98 14.96
N ASN A 11 -27.05 39.65 14.37
CA ASN A 11 -26.21 40.68 13.72
C ASN A 11 -25.96 40.36 12.23
N ILE A 12 -26.23 41.33 11.36
CA ILE A 12 -26.00 41.27 9.91
C ILE A 12 -24.61 41.83 9.63
N CYS A 13 -23.77 41.02 8.96
CA CYS A 13 -22.46 41.45 8.48
C CYS A 13 -22.47 41.54 6.94
N PRO A 14 -22.30 42.71 6.31
CA PRO A 14 -22.26 42.82 4.86
C PRO A 14 -20.86 42.49 4.32
N PHE A 15 -20.73 41.43 3.54
CA PHE A 15 -19.52 41.18 2.74
C PHE A 15 -19.70 41.72 1.31
N ILE A 16 -18.80 42.64 0.93
CA ILE A 16 -18.70 43.16 -0.44
C ILE A 16 -17.74 42.26 -1.22
N PHE A 17 -18.23 41.59 -2.24
CA PHE A 17 -17.44 40.81 -3.16
C PHE A 17 -16.86 41.66 -4.29
N GLY A 18 -15.53 41.80 -4.31
CA GLY A 18 -14.80 42.18 -5.51
C GLY A 18 -14.73 41.04 -6.51
N SER A 19 -14.69 41.37 -7.79
CA SER A 19 -14.76 40.45 -8.95
C SER A 19 -13.72 39.33 -8.91
N PHE A 20 -14.14 38.12 -8.57
CA PHE A 20 -13.37 36.89 -8.74
C PHE A 20 -14.09 35.89 -9.67
N ASN A 21 -13.29 35.31 -10.55
CA ASN A 21 -13.68 34.44 -11.65
C ASN A 21 -14.61 33.28 -11.20
N THR A 22 -15.83 33.28 -11.68
CA THR A 22 -16.93 32.36 -11.35
C THR A 22 -16.61 30.87 -11.60
N PHE A 23 -15.64 30.56 -12.47
CA PHE A 23 -15.20 29.19 -12.77
C PHE A 23 -14.39 28.54 -11.66
N ARG A 24 -13.61 29.30 -10.89
CA ARG A 24 -12.83 28.75 -9.76
C ARG A 24 -13.68 28.49 -8.52
N PHE A 25 -14.76 29.23 -8.35
CA PHE A 25 -15.66 29.05 -7.21
C PHE A 25 -16.56 27.81 -7.36
N LEU A 26 -16.98 27.48 -8.58
CA LEU A 26 -17.72 26.26 -8.88
C LEU A 26 -16.84 25.02 -8.78
N PHE A 27 -15.55 25.11 -9.06
CA PHE A 27 -14.60 24.02 -8.90
C PHE A 27 -14.25 23.74 -7.43
N LEU A 28 -14.13 24.78 -6.60
CA LEU A 28 -13.95 24.60 -5.15
C LEU A 28 -15.22 24.04 -4.46
N ILE A 29 -16.40 24.43 -4.92
CA ILE A 29 -17.66 23.88 -4.41
C ILE A 29 -17.81 22.41 -4.85
N SER A 30 -17.39 22.03 -6.06
CA SER A 30 -17.41 20.62 -6.49
C SER A 30 -16.44 19.76 -5.69
N LEU A 31 -15.26 20.26 -5.31
CA LEU A 31 -14.30 19.54 -4.45
C LEU A 31 -14.76 19.41 -2.99
N ILE A 32 -15.57 20.32 -2.51
CA ILE A 32 -16.19 20.23 -1.16
C ILE A 32 -17.39 19.27 -1.18
N PHE A 33 -18.09 19.16 -2.32
CA PHE A 33 -19.27 18.27 -2.45
C PHE A 33 -18.98 16.84 -2.97
N ILE A 34 -17.77 16.55 -3.47
CA ILE A 34 -17.41 15.19 -3.92
C ILE A 34 -17.19 14.20 -2.75
N ASN A 35 -17.04 14.68 -1.51
CA ASN A 35 -16.93 13.83 -0.33
C ASN A 35 -18.18 13.77 0.57
N PHE A 36 -19.27 14.43 0.18
CA PHE A 36 -20.55 14.30 0.85
C PHE A 36 -21.59 13.88 -0.18
N ALA A 37 -21.77 12.58 -0.40
CA ALA A 37 -23.10 12.12 -0.74
C ALA A 37 -24.05 12.75 0.30
N PRO A 38 -25.24 13.25 -0.05
CA PRO A 38 -26.14 13.84 0.92
C PRO A 38 -26.54 12.75 1.92
N TYR A 39 -25.74 12.58 2.98
CA TYR A 39 -26.24 11.97 4.18
C TYR A 39 -27.24 13.00 4.69
N ASN A 40 -28.53 12.71 4.51
CA ASN A 40 -29.58 13.34 5.28
C ASN A 40 -29.26 13.00 6.75
N PHE A 41 -28.51 13.87 7.40
CA PHE A 41 -28.27 13.82 8.83
C PHE A 41 -29.60 14.12 9.52
N ASN A 42 -30.43 13.09 9.65
CA ASN A 42 -31.51 13.12 10.58
C ASN A 42 -30.85 13.01 11.96
N LEU A 43 -30.67 14.16 12.64
CA LEU A 43 -29.98 14.32 13.93
C LEU A 43 -30.57 13.44 15.08
N LYS A 44 -31.53 12.57 14.77
CA LYS A 44 -32.21 11.66 15.71
C LYS A 44 -31.87 10.16 15.53
N MET A 45 -31.03 9.80 14.53
CA MET A 45 -30.61 8.40 14.38
C MET A 45 -29.51 8.08 15.39
N ASP A 46 -29.64 6.99 16.12
CA ASP A 46 -28.55 6.46 16.92
C ASP A 46 -27.42 5.90 16.00
N LEU A 47 -26.27 5.59 16.61
CA LEU A 47 -25.09 5.12 15.87
C LEU A 47 -25.39 3.87 15.02
N PHE A 48 -26.12 2.90 15.55
CA PHE A 48 -26.39 1.65 14.85
C PHE A 48 -27.45 1.81 13.76
N GLU A 49 -28.46 2.66 13.96
CA GLU A 49 -29.43 3.02 12.93
C GLU A 49 -28.74 3.68 11.73
N ARG A 50 -27.77 4.59 11.99
CA ARG A 50 -26.97 5.19 10.95
C ARG A 50 -26.13 4.17 10.20
N LEU A 51 -25.51 3.20 10.90
CA LEU A 51 -24.73 2.14 10.26
C LEU A 51 -25.60 1.24 9.38
N LYS A 52 -26.82 0.91 9.82
CA LYS A 52 -27.80 0.17 8.98
C LYS A 52 -28.17 0.96 7.74
N ALA A 53 -28.42 2.27 7.89
CA ALA A 53 -28.79 3.13 6.76
C ALA A 53 -27.62 3.36 5.78
N SER A 54 -26.37 3.15 6.20
CA SER A 54 -25.18 3.31 5.33
C SER A 54 -24.91 2.15 4.37
N ASP A 55 -25.76 1.12 4.37
CA ASP A 55 -25.64 -0.07 3.51
C ASP A 55 -24.21 -0.66 3.49
N LYS A 56 -23.65 -0.89 4.68
CA LYS A 56 -22.29 -1.43 4.88
C LYS A 56 -21.15 -0.56 4.27
N GLY A 57 -21.44 0.69 3.87
CA GLY A 57 -20.48 1.62 3.27
C GLY A 57 -20.15 1.32 1.81
N HIS A 58 -19.15 2.02 1.28
CA HIS A 58 -18.83 1.96 -0.17
C HIS A 58 -18.49 0.56 -0.67
N LEU A 59 -17.70 -0.20 0.09
CA LEU A 59 -17.32 -1.56 -0.30
C LEU A 59 -18.43 -2.57 -0.03
N GLY A 60 -19.28 -2.31 0.96
CA GLY A 60 -20.39 -3.18 1.32
C GLY A 60 -21.52 -3.22 0.29
N ARG A 61 -21.66 -2.18 -0.57
CA ARG A 61 -22.64 -2.12 -1.63
C ARG A 61 -22.67 -3.38 -2.54
N TYR A 62 -21.51 -3.99 -2.75
CA TYR A 62 -21.36 -5.17 -3.59
C TYR A 62 -21.35 -6.48 -2.80
N SER A 63 -21.57 -6.44 -1.47
CA SER A 63 -21.44 -7.63 -0.63
C SER A 63 -22.42 -8.74 -0.97
N GLU A 64 -23.65 -8.43 -1.34
CA GLU A 64 -24.66 -9.44 -1.67
C GLU A 64 -24.36 -10.19 -2.97
N GLU A 65 -23.71 -9.51 -3.94
CA GLU A 65 -23.34 -10.09 -5.22
C GLU A 65 -21.90 -10.64 -5.21
N ALA A 66 -21.10 -10.25 -4.23
CA ALA A 66 -19.66 -10.46 -4.21
C ALA A 66 -19.15 -11.23 -2.99
N ASP A 67 -20.00 -11.60 -2.03
CA ASP A 67 -19.57 -12.27 -0.81
C ASP A 67 -18.92 -13.63 -1.12
N GLY A 68 -17.66 -13.74 -0.70
CA GLY A 68 -16.84 -14.94 -0.95
C GLY A 68 -16.36 -15.13 -2.40
N TYR A 69 -16.80 -14.32 -3.35
CA TYR A 69 -16.31 -14.39 -4.73
C TYR A 69 -15.35 -13.27 -5.11
N TYR A 70 -15.78 -12.01 -5.07
CA TYR A 70 -14.94 -10.85 -5.39
C TYR A 70 -14.27 -10.27 -4.14
N MET A 71 -15.00 -10.27 -3.02
CA MET A 71 -14.53 -9.83 -1.71
C MET A 71 -14.44 -11.02 -0.78
N PHE A 72 -13.41 -11.04 0.06
CA PHE A 72 -13.12 -12.13 1.00
C PHE A 72 -13.06 -13.53 0.35
N PRO A 73 -12.43 -13.68 -0.85
CA PRO A 73 -12.33 -14.97 -1.52
C PRO A 73 -11.56 -15.97 -0.66
N LYS A 74 -12.00 -17.22 -0.67
CA LYS A 74 -11.34 -18.32 0.04
C LYS A 74 -10.47 -19.07 -0.94
N LEU A 75 -9.15 -18.82 -0.86
CA LEU A 75 -8.15 -19.61 -1.54
C LEU A 75 -7.66 -20.72 -0.62
N GLU A 76 -7.64 -21.94 -1.09
CA GLU A 76 -7.33 -23.14 -0.32
C GLU A 76 -6.10 -23.85 -0.92
N GLY A 77 -5.53 -24.80 -0.17
CA GLY A 77 -4.34 -25.55 -0.56
C GLY A 77 -3.04 -24.90 -0.08
N GLU A 78 -1.93 -25.33 -0.64
CA GLU A 78 -0.62 -24.74 -0.34
C GLU A 78 -0.50 -23.34 -0.93
N LEU A 79 0.09 -22.43 -0.15
CA LEU A 79 0.32 -21.07 -0.60
C LEU A 79 1.36 -21.04 -1.72
N GLY A 80 0.94 -20.74 -2.94
CA GLY A 80 1.83 -20.80 -4.11
C GLY A 80 1.24 -20.16 -5.36
N PRO A 81 1.92 -20.34 -6.50
CA PRO A 81 1.45 -19.83 -7.79
C PRO A 81 0.16 -20.51 -8.25
N ARG A 82 -0.11 -21.74 -7.79
CA ARG A 82 -1.37 -22.45 -8.04
C ARG A 82 -2.05 -22.77 -6.72
N MET A 83 -3.33 -22.41 -6.62
CA MET A 83 -4.17 -22.63 -5.44
C MET A 83 -5.56 -23.08 -5.86
N THR A 84 -6.39 -23.49 -4.92
CA THR A 84 -7.78 -23.89 -5.18
C THR A 84 -8.71 -22.74 -4.84
N PHE A 85 -9.59 -22.37 -5.77
CA PHE A 85 -10.67 -21.43 -5.59
C PHE A 85 -12.00 -22.06 -6.03
N ASN A 86 -12.97 -22.16 -5.13
CA ASN A 86 -14.26 -22.81 -5.37
C ASN A 86 -14.13 -24.22 -5.97
N GLY A 87 -13.17 -25.01 -5.47
CA GLY A 87 -12.92 -26.39 -5.91
C GLY A 87 -12.18 -26.54 -7.24
N LYS A 88 -11.76 -25.44 -7.88
CA LYS A 88 -10.98 -25.44 -9.12
C LYS A 88 -9.56 -24.93 -8.87
N GLU A 89 -8.57 -25.50 -9.54
CA GLU A 89 -7.21 -24.96 -9.52
C GLU A 89 -7.17 -23.65 -10.32
N VAL A 90 -6.49 -22.64 -9.75
CA VAL A 90 -6.27 -21.35 -10.38
C VAL A 90 -4.80 -20.92 -10.27
N ILE A 91 -4.29 -20.24 -11.31
CA ILE A 91 -3.00 -19.55 -11.28
C ILE A 91 -3.23 -18.24 -10.51
N ASN A 92 -2.52 -18.08 -9.40
CA ASN A 92 -2.78 -17.04 -8.43
C ASN A 92 -1.78 -15.89 -8.53
N TRP A 93 -2.24 -14.74 -9.00
CA TRP A 93 -1.47 -13.50 -9.16
C TRP A 93 -1.73 -12.48 -8.06
N SER A 94 -2.43 -12.82 -6.97
CA SER A 94 -2.80 -11.85 -5.92
C SER A 94 -2.01 -11.95 -4.62
N ILE A 95 -0.99 -12.81 -4.55
CA ILE A 95 -0.18 -13.03 -3.35
C ILE A 95 1.15 -12.29 -3.46
N ASN A 96 1.51 -11.50 -2.44
CA ASN A 96 2.77 -10.76 -2.40
C ASN A 96 3.98 -11.64 -1.99
N ASN A 97 4.00 -12.91 -2.33
CA ASN A 97 5.10 -13.86 -2.06
C ASN A 97 6.22 -13.72 -3.09
N TYR A 98 6.78 -12.52 -3.26
CA TYR A 98 7.67 -12.16 -4.36
C TYR A 98 8.79 -13.17 -4.60
N LEU A 99 9.52 -13.53 -3.54
CA LEU A 99 10.67 -14.43 -3.61
C LEU A 99 10.31 -15.93 -3.49
N GLY A 100 9.02 -16.25 -3.29
CA GLY A 100 8.58 -17.65 -3.18
C GLY A 100 8.89 -18.29 -1.83
N LEU A 101 9.23 -17.53 -0.80
CA LEU A 101 9.71 -18.07 0.48
C LEU A 101 8.60 -18.71 1.34
N ALA A 102 7.32 -18.46 1.06
CA ALA A 102 6.21 -18.92 1.92
C ALA A 102 6.20 -20.43 2.16
N ASN A 103 6.50 -21.23 1.12
CA ASN A 103 6.56 -22.69 1.19
C ASN A 103 7.96 -23.26 0.97
N HIS A 104 9.00 -22.41 1.04
CA HIS A 104 10.36 -22.91 0.88
C HIS A 104 10.69 -23.93 1.98
N PRO A 105 11.22 -25.14 1.65
CA PRO A 105 11.40 -26.21 2.63
C PRO A 105 12.24 -25.83 3.84
N GLU A 106 13.34 -25.09 3.63
CA GLU A 106 14.19 -24.61 4.73
C GLU A 106 13.46 -23.61 5.64
N VAL A 107 12.63 -22.73 5.08
CA VAL A 107 11.84 -21.77 5.84
C VAL A 107 10.81 -22.50 6.69
N ARG A 108 10.05 -23.43 6.09
CA ARG A 108 9.05 -24.21 6.82
C ARG A 108 9.65 -25.08 7.91
N ALA A 109 10.84 -25.66 7.67
CA ALA A 109 11.54 -26.46 8.67
C ALA A 109 11.94 -25.60 9.89
N VAL A 110 12.49 -24.40 9.64
CA VAL A 110 12.88 -23.47 10.72
C VAL A 110 11.67 -22.94 11.47
N ASP A 111 10.60 -22.54 10.78
CA ASP A 111 9.35 -22.07 11.40
C ASP A 111 8.75 -23.17 12.32
N ALA A 112 8.68 -24.42 11.84
CA ALA A 112 8.15 -25.55 12.60
C ALA A 112 9.02 -25.86 13.83
N GLN A 113 10.35 -25.86 13.67
CA GLN A 113 11.27 -26.12 14.78
C GLN A 113 11.19 -24.99 15.82
N ALA A 114 11.17 -23.72 15.40
CA ALA A 114 11.06 -22.59 16.30
C ALA A 114 9.71 -22.59 17.07
N ALA A 115 8.63 -22.98 16.41
CA ALA A 115 7.33 -23.15 17.08
C ALA A 115 7.35 -24.25 18.15
N LYS A 116 8.09 -25.35 17.89
CA LYS A 116 8.30 -26.44 18.85
C LYS A 116 9.15 -26.01 20.04
N ASP A 117 10.22 -25.26 19.79
CA ASP A 117 11.20 -24.88 20.83
C ASP A 117 10.67 -23.78 21.74
N TRP A 118 9.93 -22.80 21.19
CA TRP A 118 9.52 -21.58 21.89
C TRP A 118 8.01 -21.50 22.15
N GLY A 119 7.19 -22.19 21.36
CA GLY A 119 5.75 -21.97 21.32
C GLY A 119 5.37 -20.58 20.78
N LEU A 120 4.10 -20.36 20.47
CA LEU A 120 3.61 -19.08 19.91
C LEU A 120 3.51 -17.95 20.94
N ALA A 121 3.54 -18.27 22.21
CA ALA A 121 3.33 -17.26 23.26
C ALA A 121 4.61 -16.53 23.70
N TYR A 122 5.77 -17.15 23.53
CA TYR A 122 7.03 -16.60 24.01
C TYR A 122 7.58 -15.46 23.11
N PRO A 123 8.11 -14.37 23.69
CA PRO A 123 8.04 -13.95 25.07
C PRO A 123 6.72 -13.21 25.37
N MET A 124 6.15 -13.41 26.55
CA MET A 124 4.79 -12.91 26.89
C MET A 124 4.69 -11.40 27.15
N GLY A 125 5.77 -10.66 27.24
CA GLY A 125 5.79 -9.22 27.58
C GLY A 125 5.87 -8.30 26.37
N ALA A 126 5.67 -7.01 26.61
CA ALA A 126 6.08 -5.96 25.69
C ALA A 126 7.61 -5.83 25.68
N ARG A 127 8.19 -5.34 24.56
CA ARG A 127 9.65 -5.17 24.40
C ARG A 127 10.27 -4.35 25.54
N MET A 128 9.60 -3.30 25.97
CA MET A 128 10.07 -2.41 27.03
C MET A 128 10.18 -3.09 28.39
N MET A 129 9.41 -4.15 28.64
CA MET A 129 9.33 -4.79 29.98
C MET A 129 10.03 -6.14 30.01
N SER A 130 9.38 -7.19 29.56
CA SER A 130 9.86 -8.58 29.65
C SER A 130 9.85 -9.32 28.32
N GLY A 131 9.55 -8.63 27.22
CA GLY A 131 9.40 -9.21 25.89
C GLY A 131 10.61 -9.02 24.98
N ASN A 132 11.72 -8.44 25.47
CA ASN A 132 12.96 -8.30 24.69
C ASN A 132 13.83 -9.55 24.81
N THR A 133 14.48 -9.96 23.74
CA THR A 133 15.44 -11.07 23.73
C THR A 133 16.62 -10.73 22.82
N THR A 134 17.74 -11.45 23.02
CA THR A 134 18.92 -11.32 22.15
C THR A 134 18.62 -11.59 20.67
N LEU A 135 17.70 -12.50 20.37
CA LEU A 135 17.33 -12.80 18.98
C LEU A 135 16.50 -11.67 18.34
N HIS A 136 15.69 -10.94 19.11
CA HIS A 136 15.05 -9.72 18.60
C HIS A 136 16.11 -8.66 18.24
N GLU A 137 17.08 -8.43 19.12
CA GLU A 137 18.15 -7.47 18.88
C GLU A 137 19.07 -7.90 17.72
N GLN A 138 19.33 -9.19 17.60
CA GLN A 138 20.04 -9.74 16.45
C GLN A 138 19.32 -9.44 15.15
N LEU A 139 18.01 -9.74 15.05
CA LEU A 139 17.22 -9.45 13.86
C LEU A 139 17.20 -7.95 13.54
N GLU A 140 17.06 -7.09 14.57
CA GLU A 140 17.16 -5.63 14.38
C GLU A 140 18.52 -5.23 13.82
N SER A 141 19.62 -5.73 14.38
CA SER A 141 20.97 -5.44 13.90
C SER A 141 21.19 -5.89 12.46
N GLU A 142 20.78 -7.12 12.14
CA GLU A 142 20.94 -7.68 10.79
C GLU A 142 20.08 -6.98 9.74
N LEU A 143 18.89 -6.52 10.10
CA LEU A 143 18.02 -5.73 9.20
C LEU A 143 18.64 -4.34 8.94
N ALA A 144 19.14 -3.67 9.99
CA ALA A 144 19.79 -2.38 9.85
C ALA A 144 21.00 -2.47 8.92
N GLU A 145 21.88 -3.46 9.14
CA GLU A 145 23.02 -3.73 8.27
C GLU A 145 22.61 -3.97 6.81
N PHE A 146 21.57 -4.80 6.62
CA PHE A 146 21.10 -5.15 5.27
C PHE A 146 20.58 -3.95 4.48
N VAL A 147 19.92 -3.00 5.14
CA VAL A 147 19.40 -1.78 4.48
C VAL A 147 20.33 -0.57 4.68
N HIS A 148 21.60 -0.79 5.05
CA HIS A 148 22.63 0.24 5.22
C HIS A 148 22.20 1.39 6.15
N LYS A 149 21.67 1.05 7.34
CA LYS A 149 21.33 1.99 8.40
C LYS A 149 22.03 1.62 9.71
N GLU A 150 22.20 2.60 10.60
CA GLU A 150 22.89 2.38 11.88
C GLU A 150 22.14 1.47 12.84
N SER A 151 20.81 1.55 12.82
CA SER A 151 19.96 0.82 13.76
C SER A 151 18.59 0.55 13.19
N SER A 152 17.90 -0.44 13.76
CA SER A 152 16.50 -0.69 13.44
C SER A 152 15.68 -1.08 14.67
N ILE A 153 14.36 -1.07 14.51
CA ILE A 153 13.38 -1.51 15.51
C ILE A 153 12.31 -2.36 14.83
N LEU A 154 12.03 -3.53 15.41
CA LEU A 154 10.98 -4.44 14.97
C LEU A 154 9.60 -3.92 15.37
N LEU A 155 8.64 -4.16 14.51
CA LEU A 155 7.21 -3.84 14.68
C LEU A 155 6.38 -5.09 14.41
N ASN A 156 5.29 -5.29 15.17
CA ASN A 156 4.46 -6.49 15.01
C ASN A 156 3.68 -6.51 13.69
N TYR A 157 3.24 -5.35 13.21
CA TYR A 157 2.50 -5.20 11.96
C TYR A 157 2.89 -3.90 11.26
N GLY A 158 2.99 -3.94 9.93
CA GLY A 158 3.39 -2.80 9.13
C GLY A 158 2.43 -1.62 9.23
N TYR A 159 1.12 -1.88 9.09
CA TYR A 159 0.10 -0.84 9.14
C TYR A 159 0.16 -0.03 10.44
N GLN A 160 0.09 -0.71 11.59
CA GLN A 160 0.16 -0.07 12.90
C GLN A 160 1.52 0.60 13.14
N GLY A 161 2.58 0.00 12.61
CA GLY A 161 3.94 0.50 12.72
C GLY A 161 4.09 1.87 12.06
N VAL A 162 3.66 2.02 10.81
CA VAL A 162 3.72 3.29 10.07
C VAL A 162 2.85 4.35 10.75
N VAL A 163 1.59 4.02 11.09
CA VAL A 163 0.68 4.95 11.78
C VAL A 163 1.33 5.48 13.07
N SER A 164 1.86 4.56 13.90
CA SER A 164 2.46 4.91 15.19
C SER A 164 3.82 5.63 15.05
N ALA A 165 4.58 5.31 14.00
CA ALA A 165 5.85 5.97 13.72
C ALA A 165 5.64 7.44 13.34
N ILE A 166 4.70 7.71 12.44
CA ILE A 166 4.35 9.07 12.04
C ILE A 166 3.87 9.86 13.27
N ASP A 167 2.96 9.27 14.07
CA ASP A 167 2.42 9.92 15.28
C ASP A 167 3.52 10.25 16.31
N CYS A 168 4.50 9.37 16.50
CA CYS A 168 5.55 9.61 17.49
C CYS A 168 6.69 10.54 17.02
N LEU A 169 6.87 10.70 15.71
CA LEU A 169 7.99 11.46 15.14
C LEU A 169 7.69 12.95 14.99
N VAL A 170 6.43 13.34 14.84
CA VAL A 170 6.04 14.71 14.51
C VAL A 170 5.21 15.34 15.62
N SER A 171 5.43 16.63 15.85
CA SER A 171 4.68 17.47 16.77
C SER A 171 3.70 18.39 16.01
N ARG A 172 2.77 19.01 16.71
CA ARG A 172 1.80 19.96 16.11
C ARG A 172 2.44 21.15 15.39
N HIS A 173 3.71 21.41 15.60
CA HIS A 173 4.44 22.52 14.97
C HIS A 173 5.11 22.09 13.66
N ASP A 174 5.23 20.78 13.43
CA ASP A 174 5.83 20.22 12.22
C ASP A 174 4.83 20.19 11.08
N VAL A 175 5.35 20.06 9.86
CA VAL A 175 4.55 19.95 8.65
C VAL A 175 4.85 18.62 7.96
N ILE A 176 3.80 17.87 7.61
CA ILE A 176 3.95 16.65 6.79
C ILE A 176 3.62 16.99 5.34
N VAL A 177 4.49 16.55 4.42
CA VAL A 177 4.26 16.59 2.97
C VAL A 177 4.34 15.17 2.43
N TYR A 178 3.28 14.65 1.81
CA TYR A 178 3.21 13.23 1.43
C TYR A 178 2.61 13.08 0.02
N ASP A 179 2.97 11.97 -0.64
CA ASP A 179 2.42 11.64 -1.96
C ASP A 179 0.92 11.31 -1.86
N SER A 180 0.12 11.83 -2.77
CA SER A 180 -1.36 11.66 -2.75
C SER A 180 -1.82 10.21 -2.94
N GLU A 181 -0.98 9.34 -3.51
CA GLU A 181 -1.27 7.92 -3.70
C GLU A 181 -0.59 7.02 -2.66
N SER A 182 -0.11 7.61 -1.56
CA SER A 182 0.46 6.85 -0.45
C SER A 182 -0.52 5.85 0.15
N HIS A 183 0.02 4.73 0.62
CA HIS A 183 -0.74 3.65 1.26
C HIS A 183 -1.59 4.15 2.44
N ALA A 184 -2.71 3.50 2.68
CA ALA A 184 -3.67 3.86 3.72
C ALA A 184 -3.04 4.03 5.12
N CYS A 185 -2.00 3.27 5.46
CA CYS A 185 -1.30 3.41 6.74
C CYS A 185 -0.59 4.77 6.87
N ILE A 186 -0.03 5.29 5.78
CA ILE A 186 0.57 6.64 5.75
C ILE A 186 -0.53 7.68 5.92
N VAL A 187 -1.60 7.56 5.13
CA VAL A 187 -2.75 8.48 5.20
C VAL A 187 -3.34 8.52 6.61
N ASP A 188 -3.51 7.37 7.27
CA ASP A 188 -4.05 7.33 8.62
C ASP A 188 -3.08 7.90 9.66
N GLY A 189 -1.77 7.65 9.54
CA GLY A 189 -0.75 8.29 10.37
C GLY A 189 -0.75 9.81 10.20
N VAL A 190 -0.83 10.27 8.95
CA VAL A 190 -0.95 11.70 8.62
C VAL A 190 -2.24 12.32 9.18
N ARG A 191 -3.35 11.58 9.23
CA ARG A 191 -4.62 12.05 9.81
C ARG A 191 -4.57 12.25 11.33
N LEU A 192 -3.72 11.52 12.04
CA LEU A 192 -3.52 11.69 13.49
C LEU A 192 -2.71 12.96 13.81
N HIS A 193 -1.92 13.45 12.85
CA HIS A 193 -1.09 14.63 13.02
C HIS A 193 -1.93 15.89 13.27
N LEU A 194 -1.61 16.61 14.33
CA LEU A 194 -2.33 17.84 14.75
C LEU A 194 -1.84 19.11 14.04
N GLY A 195 -0.70 19.05 13.37
CA GLY A 195 -0.12 20.15 12.60
C GLY A 195 -0.65 20.21 11.16
N LYS A 196 0.05 20.99 10.33
CA LYS A 196 -0.27 21.12 8.91
C LYS A 196 0.21 19.94 8.11
N ARG A 197 -0.56 19.57 7.09
CA ARG A 197 -0.24 18.48 6.17
C ARG A 197 -0.65 18.84 4.76
N PHE A 198 0.19 18.48 3.78
CA PHE A 198 -0.02 18.72 2.36
C PHE A 198 0.20 17.45 1.57
N ALA A 199 -0.77 17.05 0.77
CA ALA A 199 -0.57 16.03 -0.24
C ALA A 199 -0.02 16.68 -1.51
N PHE A 200 1.01 16.10 -2.13
CA PHE A 200 1.44 16.48 -3.47
C PHE A 200 0.95 15.44 -4.48
N ASP A 201 0.73 15.89 -5.71
CA ASP A 201 0.27 15.01 -6.78
C ASP A 201 1.30 13.91 -7.03
N HIS A 202 0.80 12.70 -7.25
CA HIS A 202 1.62 11.51 -7.35
C HIS A 202 2.82 11.68 -8.29
N ASN A 203 4.03 11.46 -7.73
CA ASN A 203 5.30 11.57 -8.45
C ASN A 203 5.51 12.90 -9.20
N ASN A 204 4.80 13.97 -8.82
CA ASN A 204 4.89 15.31 -9.41
C ASN A 204 5.82 16.20 -8.59
N MET A 205 7.05 16.39 -9.09
CA MET A 205 8.09 17.15 -8.37
C MET A 205 7.78 18.65 -8.29
N GLU A 206 7.00 19.21 -9.21
CA GLU A 206 6.59 20.62 -9.16
C GLU A 206 5.53 20.83 -8.08
N SER A 207 4.55 19.91 -7.97
CA SER A 207 3.58 19.89 -6.89
C SER A 207 4.27 19.70 -5.53
N LEU A 208 5.28 18.82 -5.44
CA LEU A 208 6.09 18.65 -4.24
C LEU A 208 6.83 19.95 -3.87
N ARG A 209 7.51 20.60 -4.82
CA ARG A 209 8.22 21.86 -4.61
C ARG A 209 7.29 22.96 -4.08
N THR A 210 6.11 23.07 -4.67
CA THR A 210 5.09 24.04 -4.23
C THR A 210 4.68 23.79 -2.78
N ASN A 211 4.45 22.53 -2.41
CA ASN A 211 4.06 22.17 -1.05
C ASN A 211 5.22 22.31 -0.05
N LEU A 212 6.47 22.04 -0.46
CA LEU A 212 7.65 22.29 0.37
C LEU A 212 7.85 23.78 0.64
N GLN A 213 7.61 24.66 -0.34
CA GLN A 213 7.67 26.11 -0.13
C GLN A 213 6.58 26.57 0.87
N ARG A 214 5.36 26.04 0.77
CA ARG A 214 4.28 26.31 1.74
C ARG A 214 4.66 25.81 3.14
N ALA A 215 5.22 24.60 3.23
CA ALA A 215 5.67 24.02 4.48
C ALA A 215 6.78 24.85 5.11
N LYS A 216 7.76 25.27 4.30
CA LYS A 216 8.87 26.13 4.76
C LYS A 216 8.37 27.44 5.36
N ASN A 217 7.44 28.11 4.71
CA ASN A 217 6.88 29.38 5.24
C ASN A 217 6.23 29.15 6.62
N ILE A 218 5.58 28.00 6.85
CA ILE A 218 4.96 27.68 8.13
C ILE A 218 6.01 27.41 9.21
N ILE A 219 7.03 26.59 8.91
CA ILE A 219 8.05 26.27 9.92
C ILE A 219 8.93 27.47 10.27
N ASP A 220 9.13 28.40 9.33
CA ASP A 220 9.82 29.66 9.60
C ASP A 220 9.07 30.51 10.66
N GLU A 221 7.74 30.36 10.75
CA GLU A 221 6.89 31.04 11.75
C GLU A 221 6.74 30.22 13.04
N THR A 222 6.64 28.89 12.94
CA THR A 222 6.31 28.01 14.08
C THR A 222 7.52 27.41 14.80
N GLY A 223 8.69 27.43 14.16
CA GLY A 223 9.90 26.77 14.66
C GLY A 223 9.87 25.25 14.55
N GLY A 224 8.95 24.68 13.75
CA GLY A 224 8.83 23.24 13.48
C GLY A 224 9.80 22.72 12.41
N SER A 225 9.54 21.49 11.95
CA SER A 225 10.31 20.79 10.94
C SER A 225 9.40 20.26 9.81
N ILE A 226 9.99 19.79 8.72
CA ILE A 226 9.23 19.17 7.61
C ILE A 226 9.57 17.68 7.54
N LEU A 227 8.53 16.83 7.51
CA LEU A 227 8.64 15.43 7.18
C LEU A 227 8.04 15.19 5.79
N VAL A 228 8.85 14.74 4.83
CA VAL A 228 8.38 14.26 3.52
C VAL A 228 8.20 12.75 3.60
N ILE A 229 7.07 12.25 3.10
CA ILE A 229 6.76 10.82 3.07
C ILE A 229 6.48 10.40 1.63
N SER A 230 7.15 9.35 1.17
CA SER A 230 6.91 8.71 -0.12
C SER A 230 7.07 7.19 0.01
N GLU A 231 6.76 6.46 -1.06
CA GLU A 231 6.97 5.02 -1.12
C GLU A 231 8.15 4.67 -2.05
N GLY A 232 8.83 3.57 -1.76
CA GLY A 232 9.81 3.01 -2.67
C GLY A 232 9.15 2.50 -3.95
N VAL A 233 8.04 1.78 -3.79
CA VAL A 233 7.18 1.31 -4.87
C VAL A 233 5.72 1.48 -4.48
N PHE A 234 4.93 2.11 -5.33
CA PHE A 234 3.49 2.27 -5.16
C PHE A 234 2.74 0.99 -5.53
N GLY A 235 2.20 0.32 -4.53
CA GLY A 235 1.71 -1.06 -4.64
C GLY A 235 0.53 -1.28 -5.59
N MET A 236 -0.20 -0.23 -6.01
CA MET A 236 -1.30 -0.33 -6.97
C MET A 236 -0.85 -0.07 -8.41
N ARG A 237 0.06 0.88 -8.62
CA ARG A 237 0.53 1.30 -9.95
C ARG A 237 1.79 0.57 -10.39
N GLY A 238 2.57 0.06 -9.45
CA GLY A 238 3.83 -0.61 -9.71
C GLY A 238 4.99 0.32 -10.09
N ASP A 239 4.79 1.64 -10.11
CA ASP A 239 5.87 2.58 -10.32
C ASP A 239 6.64 2.86 -9.03
N GLN A 240 7.91 3.20 -9.18
CA GLN A 240 8.74 3.62 -8.07
C GLN A 240 8.51 5.09 -7.75
N GLY A 241 8.61 5.44 -6.47
CA GLY A 241 8.74 6.83 -6.06
C GLY A 241 9.96 7.49 -6.69
N LYS A 242 9.86 8.74 -7.11
CA LYS A 242 10.98 9.52 -7.65
C LYS A 242 11.91 9.98 -6.52
N LEU A 243 12.47 9.01 -5.78
CA LEU A 243 13.22 9.28 -4.54
C LEU A 243 14.48 10.12 -4.81
N LYS A 244 15.16 9.89 -5.94
CA LYS A 244 16.33 10.65 -6.31
C LYS A 244 16.03 12.13 -6.55
N GLU A 245 14.91 12.44 -7.18
CA GLU A 245 14.45 13.81 -7.42
C GLU A 245 13.95 14.45 -6.11
N ILE A 246 13.28 13.69 -5.25
CA ILE A 246 12.88 14.14 -3.91
C ILE A 246 14.14 14.54 -3.10
N VAL A 247 15.13 13.65 -3.03
CA VAL A 247 16.38 13.89 -2.31
C VAL A 247 17.11 15.13 -2.83
N ALA A 248 17.11 15.35 -4.17
CA ALA A 248 17.74 16.53 -4.74
C ALA A 248 17.18 17.85 -4.19
N MET A 249 15.91 17.87 -3.74
CA MET A 249 15.29 19.05 -3.14
C MET A 249 15.76 19.35 -1.71
N LYS A 250 16.47 18.42 -1.03
CA LYS A 250 17.10 18.69 0.27
C LYS A 250 18.13 19.84 0.20
N LYS A 251 18.64 20.14 -1.00
CA LYS A 251 19.53 21.29 -1.22
C LYS A 251 18.86 22.66 -1.07
N GLU A 252 17.52 22.69 -1.24
CA GLU A 252 16.73 23.91 -1.24
C GLU A 252 15.78 24.00 -0.03
N PHE A 253 15.34 22.84 0.47
CA PHE A 253 14.36 22.75 1.55
C PHE A 253 14.86 21.88 2.69
N PRO A 254 14.74 22.34 3.95
CA PRO A 254 15.15 21.56 5.11
C PRO A 254 14.05 20.54 5.47
N PHE A 255 14.14 19.31 5.01
CA PHE A 255 13.21 18.25 5.38
C PHE A 255 13.93 16.93 5.67
N ARG A 256 13.23 16.04 6.40
CA ARG A 256 13.58 14.64 6.55
C ARG A 256 12.69 13.79 5.67
N LEU A 257 13.26 12.71 5.12
CA LEU A 257 12.58 11.81 4.19
C LEU A 257 12.27 10.48 4.87
N PHE A 258 10.99 10.14 4.95
CA PHE A 258 10.48 8.82 5.33
C PHE A 258 10.10 8.07 4.05
N VAL A 259 10.64 6.85 3.87
CA VAL A 259 10.32 5.98 2.73
C VAL A 259 9.68 4.70 3.23
N ASP A 260 8.45 4.43 2.79
CA ASP A 260 7.81 3.11 2.89
C ASP A 260 8.25 2.25 1.71
N ASP A 261 9.15 1.32 1.96
CA ASP A 261 9.70 0.43 0.94
C ASP A 261 9.15 -1.01 1.05
N ALA A 262 7.90 -1.12 1.47
CA ALA A 262 7.22 -2.41 1.65
C ALA A 262 7.20 -3.28 0.38
N HIS A 263 7.19 -2.69 -0.81
CA HIS A 263 7.20 -3.39 -2.10
C HIS A 263 8.58 -3.46 -2.76
N GLY A 264 9.55 -2.65 -2.32
CA GLY A 264 10.91 -2.69 -2.87
C GLY A 264 11.85 -3.62 -2.10
N PHE A 265 11.70 -3.72 -0.78
CA PHE A 265 12.51 -4.62 0.06
C PHE A 265 12.44 -6.08 -0.43
N GLY A 266 13.59 -6.71 -0.63
CA GLY A 266 13.75 -8.04 -1.18
C GLY A 266 13.63 -8.11 -2.71
N ALA A 267 13.04 -7.10 -3.38
CA ALA A 267 12.77 -7.11 -4.81
C ALA A 267 13.64 -6.13 -5.62
N LEU A 268 14.01 -4.99 -5.05
CA LEU A 268 14.83 -3.95 -5.67
C LEU A 268 16.20 -3.83 -4.98
N GLY A 269 17.10 -3.11 -5.62
CA GLY A 269 18.49 -2.99 -5.18
C GLY A 269 19.34 -4.19 -5.62
N LYS A 270 20.65 -4.06 -5.48
CA LYS A 270 21.60 -5.08 -5.96
C LYS A 270 21.33 -6.45 -5.34
N ASN A 271 21.11 -6.51 -4.01
CA ASN A 271 20.89 -7.76 -3.27
C ASN A 271 19.49 -7.83 -2.63
N GLY A 272 18.57 -6.92 -2.99
CA GLY A 272 17.23 -6.83 -2.39
C GLY A 272 17.11 -5.80 -1.27
N GLU A 273 18.05 -4.87 -1.16
CA GLU A 273 18.06 -3.85 -0.10
C GLU A 273 16.91 -2.84 -0.24
N GLY A 274 16.34 -2.71 -1.45
CA GLY A 274 15.16 -1.88 -1.72
C GLY A 274 15.40 -0.71 -2.70
N ALA A 275 14.39 0.14 -2.80
CA ALA A 275 14.33 1.24 -3.77
C ALA A 275 15.41 2.31 -3.56
N GLY A 276 15.83 2.53 -2.32
CA GLY A 276 16.89 3.49 -2.03
C GLY A 276 18.23 3.10 -2.63
N VAL A 277 18.60 1.81 -2.52
CA VAL A 277 19.81 1.25 -3.17
C VAL A 277 19.64 1.21 -4.67
N GLU A 278 18.47 0.81 -5.18
CA GLU A 278 18.15 0.82 -6.61
C GLU A 278 18.39 2.20 -7.26
N GLN A 279 17.99 3.27 -6.56
CA GLN A 279 18.12 4.64 -7.07
C GLN A 279 19.44 5.33 -6.63
N GLY A 280 20.29 4.66 -5.87
CA GLY A 280 21.60 5.17 -5.42
C GLY A 280 21.50 6.31 -4.41
N ILE A 281 20.46 6.31 -3.55
CA ILE A 281 20.19 7.38 -2.58
C ILE A 281 19.88 6.83 -1.16
N GLN A 282 20.30 5.60 -0.87
CA GLN A 282 19.95 4.93 0.39
C GLN A 282 20.40 5.74 1.62
N ASP A 283 21.58 6.35 1.55
CA ASP A 283 22.12 7.15 2.65
C ASP A 283 21.32 8.43 2.90
N GLU A 284 20.62 8.93 1.89
CA GLU A 284 19.79 10.13 1.95
C GLU A 284 18.37 9.89 2.48
N ILE A 285 17.96 8.64 2.62
CA ILE A 285 16.70 8.27 3.29
C ILE A 285 16.92 8.39 4.79
N ASP A 286 16.21 9.30 5.44
CA ASP A 286 16.37 9.52 6.89
C ASP A 286 15.68 8.41 7.70
N ILE A 287 14.50 7.96 7.25
CA ILE A 287 13.73 6.89 7.90
C ILE A 287 13.29 5.90 6.83
N TYR A 288 13.80 4.69 6.94
CA TYR A 288 13.45 3.57 6.08
C TYR A 288 12.47 2.65 6.80
N PHE A 289 11.37 2.32 6.16
CA PHE A 289 10.40 1.36 6.66
C PHE A 289 10.20 0.23 5.66
N SER A 290 10.03 -1.01 6.15
CA SER A 290 9.52 -2.11 5.35
C SER A 290 8.75 -3.14 6.19
N THR A 291 8.00 -4.01 5.49
CA THR A 291 7.20 -5.09 6.08
C THR A 291 7.72 -6.47 5.71
N PHE A 292 7.51 -7.45 6.59
CA PHE A 292 7.81 -8.84 6.31
C PHE A 292 6.67 -9.57 5.55
N ALA A 293 5.52 -8.90 5.37
CA ALA A 293 4.32 -9.50 4.77
C ALA A 293 4.39 -9.70 3.26
N LYS A 294 5.52 -9.39 2.62
CA LYS A 294 5.70 -9.48 1.17
C LYS A 294 6.90 -10.38 0.81
N SER A 295 8.05 -9.83 0.46
CA SER A 295 9.23 -10.61 0.06
C SER A 295 9.68 -11.64 1.11
N MET A 296 9.56 -11.33 2.38
CA MET A 296 9.88 -12.26 3.46
C MET A 296 8.78 -13.29 3.74
N ALA A 297 7.60 -13.18 3.14
CA ALA A 297 6.47 -14.10 3.34
C ALA A 297 6.21 -14.43 4.82
N SER A 298 6.14 -13.41 5.67
CA SER A 298 6.05 -13.54 7.13
C SER A 298 5.15 -12.45 7.73
N ILE A 299 5.16 -12.31 9.03
CA ILE A 299 4.44 -11.27 9.77
C ILE A 299 5.46 -10.38 10.48
N GLY A 300 5.19 -9.08 10.48
CA GLY A 300 6.00 -8.06 11.12
C GLY A 300 6.43 -6.96 10.16
N ALA A 301 7.23 -6.05 10.69
CA ALA A 301 7.82 -4.94 9.97
C ALA A 301 9.02 -4.41 10.75
N PHE A 302 9.74 -3.46 10.17
CA PHE A 302 10.80 -2.75 10.84
C PHE A 302 10.93 -1.32 10.33
N ILE A 303 11.50 -0.47 11.19
CA ILE A 303 11.99 0.86 10.84
C ILE A 303 13.50 0.86 11.05
N ALA A 304 14.24 1.46 10.12
CA ALA A 304 15.67 1.63 10.22
C ALA A 304 16.05 3.09 9.95
N SER A 305 17.03 3.61 10.73
CA SER A 305 17.48 5.00 10.69
C SER A 305 18.80 5.14 11.44
N ASP A 306 19.22 6.39 11.67
CA ASP A 306 20.29 6.72 12.62
C ASP A 306 19.91 6.18 14.01
N LYS A 307 20.92 5.77 14.76
CA LYS A 307 20.70 5.15 16.07
C LYS A 307 19.87 6.01 17.02
N PHE A 308 20.15 7.31 17.09
CA PHE A 308 19.43 8.21 18.01
C PHE A 308 17.92 8.33 17.64
N VAL A 309 17.57 8.25 16.35
CA VAL A 309 16.17 8.27 15.88
C VAL A 309 15.48 6.97 16.27
N VAL A 310 16.14 5.83 16.06
CA VAL A 310 15.60 4.52 16.44
C VAL A 310 15.44 4.42 17.97
N ASP A 311 16.39 4.92 18.74
CA ASP A 311 16.29 4.98 20.20
C ASP A 311 15.09 5.86 20.63
N TYR A 312 14.90 7.04 20.01
CA TYR A 312 13.73 7.86 20.27
C TYR A 312 12.42 7.12 19.95
N ILE A 313 12.32 6.49 18.77
CA ILE A 313 11.14 5.69 18.39
C ILE A 313 10.88 4.58 19.40
N ARG A 314 11.92 3.87 19.86
CA ARG A 314 11.82 2.76 20.83
C ARG A 314 11.12 3.16 22.13
N PHE A 315 11.30 4.38 22.60
CA PHE A 315 10.70 4.89 23.83
C PHE A 315 9.37 5.65 23.62
N ASN A 316 8.96 5.90 22.38
CA ASN A 316 7.78 6.70 22.07
C ASN A 316 6.72 6.00 21.21
N ILE A 317 7.07 4.92 20.49
CA ILE A 317 6.15 4.23 19.60
C ILE A 317 5.11 3.39 20.35
N ARG A 318 3.88 3.86 20.38
CA ARG A 318 2.80 3.29 21.19
C ARG A 318 2.44 1.86 20.77
N SER A 319 2.46 1.55 19.46
CA SER A 319 2.12 0.23 18.92
C SER A 319 3.10 -0.89 19.33
N GLN A 320 4.24 -0.55 19.93
CA GLN A 320 5.17 -1.52 20.48
C GLN A 320 5.23 -1.48 22.02
N ILE A 321 5.19 -0.26 22.59
CA ILE A 321 5.25 -0.08 24.06
C ILE A 321 4.06 -0.75 24.74
N PHE A 322 2.87 -0.61 24.16
CA PHE A 322 1.60 -1.12 24.73
C PHE A 322 1.12 -2.40 24.04
N ALA A 323 2.01 -3.10 23.33
CA ALA A 323 1.68 -4.37 22.68
C ALA A 323 2.66 -5.46 23.11
N LYS A 324 2.21 -6.72 23.05
CA LYS A 324 3.07 -7.89 23.16
C LYS A 324 4.15 -7.85 22.07
N SER A 325 5.38 -8.24 22.42
CA SER A 325 6.46 -8.36 21.44
C SER A 325 6.19 -9.45 20.39
N MET A 326 6.89 -9.38 19.28
CA MET A 326 6.84 -10.39 18.23
C MET A 326 7.15 -11.78 18.79
N PRO A 327 6.32 -12.81 18.50
CA PRO A 327 6.57 -14.18 18.92
C PRO A 327 7.91 -14.71 18.40
N MET A 328 8.59 -15.51 19.23
CA MET A 328 9.91 -16.04 18.88
C MET A 328 9.95 -16.85 17.59
N PRO A 329 8.96 -17.67 17.24
CA PRO A 329 8.96 -18.36 15.96
C PRO A 329 9.02 -17.42 14.76
N LEU A 330 8.38 -16.24 14.85
CA LEU A 330 8.50 -15.23 13.80
C LEU A 330 9.87 -14.57 13.76
N VAL A 331 10.48 -14.31 14.91
CA VAL A 331 11.84 -13.74 14.98
C VAL A 331 12.85 -14.68 14.35
N VAL A 332 12.86 -15.95 14.76
CA VAL A 332 13.77 -16.99 14.24
C VAL A 332 13.51 -17.23 12.74
N GLY A 333 12.24 -17.33 12.34
CA GLY A 333 11.86 -17.49 10.95
C GLY A 333 12.26 -16.29 10.08
N ASN A 334 12.20 -15.07 10.60
CA ASN A 334 12.62 -13.85 9.89
C ASN A 334 14.14 -13.75 9.76
N LEU A 335 14.90 -14.17 10.78
CA LEU A 335 16.37 -14.31 10.67
C LEU A 335 16.73 -15.27 9.53
N LYS A 336 16.07 -16.42 9.45
CA LYS A 336 16.31 -17.39 8.36
C LYS A 336 15.99 -16.81 6.99
N ARG A 337 14.86 -16.10 6.85
CA ARG A 337 14.44 -15.48 5.59
C ARG A 337 15.41 -14.39 5.14
N LEU A 338 15.85 -13.53 6.07
CA LEU A 338 16.84 -12.50 5.77
C LEU A 338 18.17 -13.09 5.33
N ASP A 339 18.64 -14.13 6.01
CA ASP A 339 19.83 -14.89 5.64
C ASP A 339 19.73 -15.48 4.22
N MET A 340 18.56 -16.05 3.88
CA MET A 340 18.33 -16.57 2.52
C MET A 340 18.33 -15.47 1.46
N ILE A 341 17.70 -14.33 1.73
CA ILE A 341 17.71 -13.19 0.80
C ILE A 341 19.13 -12.71 0.54
N ARG A 342 19.96 -12.61 1.59
CA ARG A 342 21.36 -12.17 1.48
C ARG A 342 22.23 -13.13 0.65
N ARG A 343 22.05 -14.45 0.82
CA ARG A 343 22.93 -15.47 0.24
C ARG A 343 22.47 -15.99 -1.11
N SER A 344 21.22 -15.75 -1.47
CA SER A 344 20.56 -16.42 -2.61
C SER A 344 19.99 -15.39 -3.60
N PRO A 345 20.84 -14.71 -4.38
CA PRO A 345 20.39 -13.74 -5.38
C PRO A 345 19.50 -14.36 -6.46
N GLU A 346 19.52 -15.71 -6.58
CA GLU A 346 18.71 -16.47 -7.53
C GLU A 346 17.20 -16.24 -7.32
N PHE A 347 16.72 -16.05 -6.09
CA PHE A 347 15.31 -15.75 -5.85
C PHE A 347 14.89 -14.42 -6.51
N LYS A 348 15.68 -13.37 -6.30
CA LYS A 348 15.43 -12.08 -6.92
C LYS A 348 15.59 -12.12 -8.44
N ASN A 349 16.62 -12.80 -8.93
CA ASN A 349 16.85 -12.94 -10.37
C ASN A 349 15.67 -13.65 -11.04
N LYS A 350 15.22 -14.78 -10.46
CA LYS A 350 14.05 -15.51 -10.98
C LYS A 350 12.76 -14.71 -10.92
N LEU A 351 12.57 -13.91 -9.84
CA LEU A 351 11.47 -12.97 -9.79
C LEU A 351 11.49 -12.02 -11.00
N TRP A 352 12.63 -11.40 -11.27
CA TRP A 352 12.76 -10.44 -12.36
C TRP A 352 12.69 -11.07 -13.75
N ASP A 353 13.16 -12.31 -13.93
CA ASP A 353 12.94 -13.07 -15.16
C ASP A 353 11.44 -13.21 -15.44
N ASN A 354 10.67 -13.62 -14.43
CA ASN A 354 9.22 -13.77 -14.53
C ASN A 354 8.49 -12.42 -14.71
N VAL A 355 8.91 -11.37 -14.01
CA VAL A 355 8.40 -10.01 -14.19
C VAL A 355 8.60 -9.55 -15.63
N ASN A 356 9.82 -9.65 -16.14
CA ASN A 356 10.18 -9.23 -17.50
C ASN A 356 9.40 -10.03 -18.55
N TYR A 357 9.28 -11.34 -18.35
CA TYR A 357 8.55 -12.20 -19.27
C TYR A 357 7.06 -11.83 -19.33
N LEU A 358 6.41 -11.68 -18.17
CA LEU A 358 5.00 -11.26 -18.09
C LEU A 358 4.79 -9.86 -18.67
N GLN A 359 5.56 -8.87 -18.23
CA GLN A 359 5.39 -7.49 -18.66
C GLN A 359 5.65 -7.28 -20.14
N ASN A 360 6.71 -7.92 -20.69
CA ASN A 360 6.99 -7.87 -22.12
C ASN A 360 5.91 -8.60 -22.93
N GLY A 361 5.42 -9.75 -22.43
CA GLY A 361 4.32 -10.49 -23.02
C GLY A 361 3.03 -9.69 -23.09
N LEU A 362 2.68 -8.95 -22.04
CA LEU A 362 1.51 -8.06 -22.01
C LEU A 362 1.69 -6.87 -22.98
N LYS A 363 2.85 -6.19 -22.95
CA LYS A 363 3.14 -5.07 -23.85
C LYS A 363 3.08 -5.48 -25.32
N SER A 364 3.64 -6.63 -25.69
CA SER A 364 3.62 -7.15 -27.07
C SER A 364 2.20 -7.46 -27.58
N ARG A 365 1.27 -7.74 -26.68
CA ARG A 365 -0.16 -7.94 -26.97
C ARG A 365 -0.98 -6.63 -26.89
N GLY A 366 -0.30 -5.48 -26.75
CA GLY A 366 -0.93 -4.17 -26.72
C GLY A 366 -1.73 -3.88 -25.47
N PHE A 367 -1.33 -4.44 -24.31
CA PHE A 367 -1.88 -4.03 -23.02
C PHE A 367 -1.13 -2.82 -22.48
N ASP A 368 -1.90 -1.91 -21.89
CA ASP A 368 -1.36 -0.79 -21.12
C ASP A 368 -1.05 -1.31 -19.69
N ILE A 369 0.21 -1.28 -19.30
CA ILE A 369 0.66 -1.62 -17.95
C ILE A 369 1.19 -0.38 -17.19
N GLY A 370 0.87 0.81 -17.69
CA GLY A 370 1.29 2.08 -17.09
C GLY A 370 2.80 2.27 -17.07
N SER A 371 3.26 2.99 -16.07
CA SER A 371 4.68 3.33 -15.86
C SER A 371 5.39 2.35 -14.93
N THR A 372 4.86 1.12 -14.76
CA THR A 372 5.46 0.15 -13.82
C THR A 372 6.92 -0.14 -14.17
N ASN A 373 7.76 -0.08 -13.15
CA ASN A 373 9.18 -0.40 -13.18
C ASN A 373 9.56 -1.22 -11.91
N SER A 374 8.62 -2.03 -11.43
CA SER A 374 8.79 -2.92 -10.28
C SER A 374 8.18 -4.30 -10.55
N CYS A 375 8.16 -5.16 -9.54
CA CYS A 375 7.53 -6.48 -9.60
C CYS A 375 6.00 -6.44 -9.57
N VAL A 376 5.36 -5.31 -9.30
CA VAL A 376 3.91 -5.15 -9.38
C VAL A 376 3.52 -4.82 -10.83
N THR A 377 2.61 -5.59 -11.41
CA THR A 377 2.21 -5.45 -12.81
C THR A 377 0.71 -5.11 -12.90
N PRO A 378 0.34 -3.83 -13.01
CA PRO A 378 -1.04 -3.42 -13.28
C PRO A 378 -1.34 -3.56 -14.77
N VAL A 379 -2.54 -4.00 -15.12
CA VAL A 379 -3.06 -3.97 -16.49
C VAL A 379 -4.27 -3.05 -16.50
N TYR A 380 -4.15 -1.94 -17.24
CA TYR A 380 -5.18 -0.92 -17.34
C TYR A 380 -6.16 -1.26 -18.46
N LEU A 381 -7.43 -1.34 -18.12
CA LEU A 381 -8.53 -1.58 -19.04
C LEU A 381 -9.59 -0.48 -18.89
N LYS A 382 -10.37 -0.24 -19.93
CA LYS A 382 -11.54 0.65 -19.88
C LYS A 382 -12.80 -0.17 -19.75
N GLY A 383 -13.68 0.20 -18.82
CA GLY A 383 -14.94 -0.49 -18.59
C GLY A 383 -15.63 -0.05 -17.31
N SER A 384 -16.86 -0.48 -17.12
CA SER A 384 -17.63 -0.27 -15.90
C SER A 384 -17.25 -1.29 -14.82
N ILE A 385 -17.75 -1.10 -13.61
CA ILE A 385 -17.56 -2.06 -12.50
C ILE A 385 -18.24 -3.39 -12.83
N GLU A 386 -19.43 -3.34 -13.42
CA GLU A 386 -20.21 -4.51 -13.81
C GLU A 386 -19.50 -5.32 -14.90
N GLU A 387 -18.90 -4.64 -15.89
CA GLU A 387 -18.03 -5.29 -16.90
C GLU A 387 -16.82 -5.94 -16.25
N ALA A 388 -16.19 -5.25 -15.28
CA ALA A 388 -15.06 -5.80 -14.54
C ALA A 388 -15.42 -7.06 -13.74
N MET A 389 -16.62 -7.10 -13.15
CA MET A 389 -17.12 -8.29 -12.44
C MET A 389 -17.32 -9.47 -13.41
N VAL A 390 -17.93 -9.24 -14.57
CA VAL A 390 -18.11 -10.28 -15.61
C VAL A 390 -16.75 -10.78 -16.11
N LEU A 391 -15.82 -9.87 -16.39
CA LEU A 391 -14.48 -10.17 -16.86
C LEU A 391 -13.71 -11.03 -15.86
N VAL A 392 -13.70 -10.64 -14.57
CA VAL A 392 -13.00 -11.42 -13.53
C VAL A 392 -13.66 -12.77 -13.31
N HIS A 393 -14.99 -12.87 -13.43
CA HIS A 393 -15.68 -14.15 -13.38
C HIS A 393 -15.21 -15.05 -14.54
N ASP A 394 -15.11 -14.51 -15.74
CA ASP A 394 -14.63 -15.24 -16.92
C ASP A 394 -13.19 -15.73 -16.75
N LEU A 395 -12.28 -14.86 -16.27
CA LEU A 395 -10.89 -15.21 -15.96
C LEU A 395 -10.80 -16.40 -15.00
N ARG A 396 -11.60 -16.39 -13.93
CA ARG A 396 -11.53 -17.43 -12.89
C ARG A 396 -12.17 -18.75 -13.35
N GLU A 397 -13.35 -18.67 -13.96
CA GLU A 397 -14.13 -19.86 -14.27
C GLU A 397 -13.69 -20.57 -15.56
N ASN A 398 -13.30 -19.82 -16.57
CA ASN A 398 -13.01 -20.36 -17.90
C ASN A 398 -11.50 -20.46 -18.19
N TYR A 399 -10.68 -19.59 -17.56
CA TYR A 399 -9.22 -19.59 -17.80
C TYR A 399 -8.41 -19.97 -16.58
N GLY A 400 -9.02 -20.16 -15.40
CA GLY A 400 -8.29 -20.51 -14.18
C GLY A 400 -7.30 -19.44 -13.72
N ILE A 401 -7.56 -18.14 -13.99
CA ILE A 401 -6.69 -17.04 -13.60
C ILE A 401 -7.27 -16.28 -12.42
N PHE A 402 -6.57 -16.21 -11.32
CA PHE A 402 -6.96 -15.46 -10.14
C PHE A 402 -6.03 -14.25 -9.95
N CYS A 403 -6.56 -13.05 -10.23
CA CYS A 403 -5.86 -11.79 -9.98
C CYS A 403 -6.75 -10.81 -9.18
N SER A 404 -6.11 -9.79 -8.61
CA SER A 404 -6.82 -8.73 -7.91
C SER A 404 -7.42 -7.75 -8.91
N MET A 405 -8.71 -7.43 -8.73
CA MET A 405 -9.41 -6.40 -9.48
C MET A 405 -9.49 -5.12 -8.65
N VAL A 406 -9.08 -4.00 -9.23
CA VAL A 406 -9.19 -2.68 -8.61
C VAL A 406 -10.11 -1.82 -9.47
N VAL A 407 -11.10 -1.20 -8.85
CA VAL A 407 -12.12 -0.36 -9.47
C VAL A 407 -12.40 0.88 -8.60
N TYR A 408 -13.29 1.76 -9.07
CA TYR A 408 -13.77 2.87 -8.25
C TYR A 408 -14.29 2.36 -6.88
N PRO A 409 -14.04 3.05 -5.76
CA PRO A 409 -13.45 4.40 -5.63
C PRO A 409 -11.91 4.45 -5.52
N VAL A 410 -11.22 3.31 -5.60
CA VAL A 410 -9.75 3.26 -5.48
C VAL A 410 -9.06 3.92 -6.68
N ILE A 411 -9.69 3.82 -7.84
CA ILE A 411 -9.27 4.43 -9.10
C ILE A 411 -10.43 5.19 -9.74
N PRO A 412 -10.21 6.08 -10.75
CA PRO A 412 -11.27 6.82 -11.41
C PRO A 412 -12.34 5.91 -12.05
N LYS A 413 -13.59 6.41 -12.12
CA LYS A 413 -14.68 5.72 -12.81
C LYS A 413 -14.35 5.47 -14.28
N GLY A 414 -14.81 4.33 -14.82
CA GLY A 414 -14.57 3.92 -16.20
C GLY A 414 -13.20 3.27 -16.45
N MET A 415 -12.44 3.05 -15.39
CA MET A 415 -11.18 2.30 -15.42
C MET A 415 -11.28 1.03 -14.61
N ILE A 416 -10.59 0.00 -15.07
CA ILE A 416 -10.37 -1.28 -14.40
C ILE A 416 -8.87 -1.50 -14.33
N ILE A 417 -8.33 -1.87 -13.18
CA ILE A 417 -6.97 -2.39 -13.07
C ILE A 417 -7.05 -3.86 -12.67
N LEU A 418 -6.47 -4.73 -13.47
CA LEU A 418 -6.14 -6.10 -13.05
C LEU A 418 -4.70 -6.09 -12.56
N ARG A 419 -4.50 -6.34 -11.26
CA ARG A 419 -3.19 -6.30 -10.64
C ARG A 419 -2.61 -7.70 -10.57
N LEU A 420 -1.50 -7.91 -11.24
CA LEU A 420 -0.75 -9.17 -11.28
C LEU A 420 0.52 -9.03 -10.44
N ILE A 421 0.76 -10.03 -9.60
CA ILE A 421 1.96 -10.13 -8.75
C ILE A 421 2.74 -11.36 -9.17
N PRO A 422 3.68 -11.23 -10.12
CA PRO A 422 4.63 -12.32 -10.39
C PRO A 422 5.50 -12.61 -9.17
N THR A 423 5.83 -13.86 -9.02
CA THR A 423 6.71 -14.37 -7.96
C THR A 423 7.82 -15.20 -8.56
N ALA A 424 8.88 -15.43 -7.81
CA ALA A 424 9.98 -16.29 -8.24
C ALA A 424 9.56 -17.75 -8.50
N VAL A 425 8.41 -18.18 -8.00
CA VAL A 425 7.93 -19.57 -8.11
C VAL A 425 6.85 -19.77 -9.19
N HIS A 426 6.43 -18.72 -9.91
CA HIS A 426 5.64 -18.92 -11.13
C HIS A 426 6.49 -19.56 -12.21
N SER A 427 5.90 -20.49 -12.97
CA SER A 427 6.52 -21.10 -14.13
C SER A 427 6.30 -20.25 -15.40
N SER A 428 7.08 -20.51 -16.44
CA SER A 428 6.85 -19.90 -17.76
C SER A 428 5.48 -20.33 -18.33
N GLU A 429 5.04 -21.56 -18.07
CA GLU A 429 3.72 -22.05 -18.46
C GLU A 429 2.59 -21.23 -17.79
N ASP A 430 2.71 -20.91 -16.49
CA ASP A 430 1.73 -20.05 -15.81
C ASP A 430 1.62 -18.68 -16.48
N ILE A 431 2.75 -18.12 -16.92
CA ILE A 431 2.80 -16.83 -17.61
C ILE A 431 2.16 -16.97 -19.01
N ASP A 432 2.49 -18.00 -19.77
CA ASP A 432 1.94 -18.22 -21.12
C ASP A 432 0.43 -18.38 -21.09
N LEU A 433 -0.11 -19.23 -20.21
CA LEU A 433 -1.55 -19.41 -20.02
C LEU A 433 -2.25 -18.09 -19.63
N THR A 434 -1.60 -17.30 -18.77
CA THR A 434 -2.12 -15.99 -18.38
C THR A 434 -2.14 -15.01 -19.55
N LEU A 435 -1.08 -14.95 -20.34
CA LEU A 435 -1.01 -14.08 -21.52
C LEU A 435 -2.04 -14.45 -22.59
N GLU A 436 -2.32 -15.73 -22.79
CA GLU A 436 -3.37 -16.23 -23.67
C GLU A 436 -4.77 -15.81 -23.16
N ALA A 437 -5.04 -16.07 -21.87
CA ALA A 437 -6.29 -15.68 -21.22
C ALA A 437 -6.54 -14.17 -21.35
N PHE A 438 -5.52 -13.36 -21.08
CA PHE A 438 -5.62 -11.89 -21.20
C PHE A 438 -5.92 -11.44 -22.63
N SER A 439 -5.36 -12.06 -23.64
CA SER A 439 -5.71 -11.77 -25.04
C SER A 439 -7.18 -12.02 -25.31
N MET A 440 -7.71 -13.18 -24.86
CA MET A 440 -9.13 -13.53 -25.04
C MET A 440 -10.08 -12.58 -24.33
N ILE A 441 -9.80 -12.24 -23.06
CA ILE A 441 -10.67 -11.29 -22.33
C ILE A 441 -10.62 -9.89 -22.91
N LYS A 442 -9.49 -9.45 -23.47
CA LYS A 442 -9.36 -8.17 -24.13
C LYS A 442 -10.29 -8.07 -25.34
N ASP A 443 -10.30 -9.09 -26.21
CA ASP A 443 -11.14 -9.13 -27.39
C ASP A 443 -12.62 -9.12 -27.01
N ARG A 444 -13.01 -9.89 -25.99
CA ARG A 444 -14.38 -9.94 -25.47
C ARG A 444 -14.82 -8.62 -24.82
N LEU A 445 -13.91 -7.95 -24.08
CA LEU A 445 -14.19 -6.64 -23.48
C LEU A 445 -14.45 -5.58 -24.58
N TYR A 446 -13.56 -5.50 -25.57
CA TYR A 446 -13.64 -4.46 -26.58
C TYR A 446 -14.69 -4.74 -27.68
N SER A 447 -15.12 -5.98 -27.84
CA SER A 447 -16.31 -6.30 -28.66
C SER A 447 -17.65 -5.91 -27.99
N GLY A 448 -17.62 -5.52 -26.71
CA GLY A 448 -18.83 -5.21 -25.93
C GLY A 448 -19.55 -6.43 -25.38
N GLU A 449 -18.98 -7.62 -25.45
CA GLU A 449 -19.60 -8.84 -24.94
C GLU A 449 -19.84 -8.78 -23.43
N TYR A 450 -18.86 -8.31 -22.65
CA TYR A 450 -19.03 -8.14 -21.21
C TYR A 450 -20.04 -7.08 -20.84
N ALA A 451 -20.14 -5.98 -21.61
CA ALA A 451 -21.18 -4.96 -21.42
C ALA A 451 -22.60 -5.55 -21.60
N LYS A 452 -22.77 -6.40 -22.60
CA LYS A 452 -24.05 -7.09 -22.84
C LYS A 452 -24.42 -8.03 -21.70
N ILE A 453 -23.47 -8.88 -21.25
CA ILE A 453 -23.67 -9.80 -20.13
C ILE A 453 -23.95 -9.03 -18.83
N ALA A 454 -23.21 -7.93 -18.58
CA ALA A 454 -23.40 -7.09 -17.41
C ALA A 454 -24.80 -6.47 -17.38
N ALA A 455 -25.31 -5.96 -18.52
CA ALA A 455 -26.64 -5.42 -18.63
C ALA A 455 -27.73 -6.46 -18.33
N GLU A 456 -27.57 -7.69 -18.83
CA GLU A 456 -28.50 -8.79 -18.56
C GLU A 456 -28.49 -9.22 -17.08
N ARG A 457 -27.33 -9.24 -16.41
CA ARG A 457 -27.20 -9.73 -15.03
C ARG A 457 -27.52 -8.69 -13.96
N TYR A 458 -27.12 -7.43 -14.17
CA TYR A 458 -27.09 -6.42 -13.12
C TYR A 458 -28.07 -5.27 -13.33
N VAL A 459 -28.38 -4.88 -14.58
CA VAL A 459 -29.35 -3.80 -14.85
C VAL A 459 -30.81 -4.27 -14.75
N ALA A 460 -31.08 -5.55 -14.96
CA ALA A 460 -32.44 -6.11 -14.83
C ALA A 460 -32.91 -6.23 -13.36
N LYS A 461 -32.07 -5.91 -12.36
CA LYS A 461 -32.40 -6.01 -10.94
C LYS A 461 -32.61 -4.64 -10.25
N THR A 462 -32.44 -3.54 -10.99
CA THR A 462 -32.74 -2.17 -10.54
C THR A 462 -34.05 -1.68 -11.11
#